data_d6548fa3536639d5488a446d95a36c14
#
_entry.id   d6548fa3536639d5488a446d95a36c14
#
_cell.length_a   1.000
_cell.length_b   1.000
_cell.length_c   1.000
_cell.angle_alpha   90.00
_cell.angle_beta   90.00
_cell.angle_gamma   90.00
#
_symmetry.space_group_name_H-M   'P 1'
#
loop_
_entity.id
_entity.type
_entity.pdbx_description
1 polymer ?
#
loop_
_entity_poly.entity_id
_entity_poly.type
_entity_poly.pdbx_seq_one_letter_code
_entity_poly.pdbx_strand_id
1 'polypeptide(L)'
;MNNDIVKFIDSRKFSRFDTNLVILGVFLITFTGYAAPAYGSIIPMLFKEWADLNWDQLGYVGSLSEFGSLFGALVCSVISRRFGIKRVLITTVMIFCIGTFSQAFAPTINIFAILRFIAGFGFGGVIPLVLSLLSEYSPKTSKSKSVATALCGNQFGAIIASFVAIYVTTQYGQWRPVFWLGFIPVLLLPYIIKTMPESALFMLKNKDVEGLKRVLSRIDANYASSINIEESVNDFTVKKESNKVYYKDLFSKKYALVSILACVIAIMGLLFINGVIVWLPGVMTNAGYAIGSSIAFTIFLCTGTVVGAIFWGSVADKKGFIVLMPSIYFIGSSCLILMGVKSTIVVLYILITLVGFFLFAAHSLVNAFIAQHYPHDLRTVAIGLPNSLGRIGGLLGPALGGLLMANQFSVMGWFMVFAGTGLIAAVSFVLINLQTRKLMNQLTDYA
;
A
#
# COMPACT_ATOMS: atom_id res chain seq x y z
N MET A 1 10.31 -25.75 5.03
CA MET A 1 10.91 -26.15 3.74
C MET A 1 12.34 -26.60 4.01
N ASN A 2 12.64 -27.88 3.75
CA ASN A 2 13.98 -28.42 4.02
C ASN A 2 14.76 -28.55 2.70
N ASN A 3 14.98 -27.41 2.03
CA ASN A 3 15.80 -27.36 0.82
C ASN A 3 17.03 -26.50 1.12
N ASP A 4 18.19 -26.95 0.77
CA ASP A 4 19.46 -26.32 1.11
C ASP A 4 19.59 -24.92 0.44
N ILE A 5 18.97 -24.73 -0.73
CA ILE A 5 18.89 -23.41 -1.40
C ILE A 5 18.11 -22.40 -0.56
N VAL A 6 16.96 -22.81 0.01
CA VAL A 6 16.14 -21.93 0.86
C VAL A 6 16.87 -21.63 2.18
N LYS A 7 17.51 -22.62 2.78
CA LYS A 7 18.32 -22.42 3.98
C LYS A 7 19.49 -21.46 3.72
N PHE A 8 20.16 -21.59 2.58
CA PHE A 8 21.23 -20.70 2.18
C PHE A 8 20.73 -19.26 2.06
N ILE A 9 19.62 -19.03 1.33
CA ILE A 9 19.05 -17.70 1.17
C ILE A 9 18.71 -17.08 2.54
N ASP A 10 18.15 -17.85 3.45
CA ASP A 10 17.74 -17.38 4.78
C ASP A 10 18.94 -17.07 5.70
N SER A 11 20.03 -17.85 5.61
CA SER A 11 21.18 -17.75 6.53
C SER A 11 22.29 -16.81 6.08
N ARG A 12 22.33 -16.44 4.80
CA ARG A 12 23.40 -15.60 4.24
C ARG A 12 23.33 -14.14 4.74
N LYS A 13 24.42 -13.41 4.57
CA LYS A 13 24.48 -11.98 4.82
C LYS A 13 23.82 -11.19 3.70
N PHE A 14 23.32 -10.01 4.04
CA PHE A 14 22.77 -9.04 3.09
C PHE A 14 23.85 -8.59 2.10
N SER A 15 23.54 -8.61 0.80
CA SER A 15 24.52 -8.42 -0.28
C SER A 15 24.11 -7.28 -1.24
N ARG A 16 24.95 -6.99 -2.24
CA ARG A 16 24.62 -6.06 -3.34
C ARG A 16 23.43 -6.51 -4.16
N PHE A 17 23.24 -7.82 -4.29
CA PHE A 17 22.04 -8.36 -4.95
C PHE A 17 20.77 -7.91 -4.25
N ASP A 18 20.73 -8.02 -2.92
CA ASP A 18 19.59 -7.60 -2.11
C ASP A 18 19.34 -6.10 -2.20
N THR A 19 20.41 -5.30 -2.14
CA THR A 19 20.33 -3.84 -2.32
C THR A 19 19.69 -3.48 -3.65
N ASN A 20 20.14 -4.10 -4.74
CA ASN A 20 19.58 -3.85 -6.08
C ASN A 20 18.12 -4.28 -6.17
N LEU A 21 17.75 -5.40 -5.55
CA LEU A 21 16.37 -5.88 -5.54
C LEU A 21 15.46 -4.96 -4.72
N VAL A 22 15.94 -4.44 -3.58
CA VAL A 22 15.21 -3.46 -2.77
C VAL A 22 15.05 -2.13 -3.52
N ILE A 23 16.09 -1.62 -4.17
CA ILE A 23 16.03 -0.39 -4.97
C ILE A 23 15.01 -0.53 -6.09
N LEU A 24 15.02 -1.66 -6.82
CA LEU A 24 14.02 -1.94 -7.85
C LEU A 24 12.60 -2.02 -7.26
N GLY A 25 12.46 -2.64 -6.10
CA GLY A 25 11.19 -2.71 -5.39
C GLY A 25 10.68 -1.33 -5.00
N VAL A 26 11.53 -0.48 -4.40
CA VAL A 26 11.22 0.93 -4.08
C VAL A 26 10.79 1.66 -5.34
N PHE A 27 11.57 1.54 -6.43
CA PHE A 27 11.29 2.21 -7.69
C PHE A 27 9.92 1.83 -8.25
N LEU A 28 9.61 0.55 -8.36
CA LEU A 28 8.32 0.07 -8.88
C LEU A 28 7.15 0.51 -8.01
N ILE A 29 7.29 0.41 -6.69
CA ILE A 29 6.25 0.83 -5.74
C ILE A 29 6.09 2.36 -5.72
N THR A 30 7.13 3.13 -6.00
CA THR A 30 7.04 4.59 -6.15
C THR A 30 6.04 4.97 -7.24
N PHE A 31 6.09 4.31 -8.39
CA PHE A 31 5.14 4.60 -9.46
C PHE A 31 3.71 4.15 -9.15
N THR A 32 3.52 3.11 -8.34
CA THR A 32 2.17 2.77 -7.86
C THR A 32 1.62 3.83 -6.91
N GLY A 33 2.46 4.38 -6.02
CA GLY A 33 2.10 5.47 -5.12
C GLY A 33 1.85 6.82 -5.82
N TYR A 34 2.31 6.98 -7.06
CA TYR A 34 2.09 8.17 -7.88
C TYR A 34 0.63 8.33 -8.33
N ALA A 35 -0.07 7.23 -8.62
CA ALA A 35 -1.32 7.23 -9.37
C ALA A 35 -2.50 7.95 -8.66
N ALA A 36 -2.70 7.74 -7.36
CA ALA A 36 -3.81 8.34 -6.62
C ALA A 36 -3.62 9.85 -6.36
N PRO A 37 -2.45 10.32 -5.88
CA PRO A 37 -2.18 11.76 -5.72
C PRO A 37 -2.15 12.52 -7.04
N ALA A 38 -1.64 11.92 -8.13
CA ALA A 38 -1.68 12.52 -9.46
C ALA A 38 -3.12 12.84 -9.88
N TYR A 39 -4.05 11.89 -9.69
CA TYR A 39 -5.46 12.12 -9.96
C TYR A 39 -6.08 13.18 -9.04
N GLY A 40 -5.86 13.06 -7.74
CA GLY A 40 -6.40 14.02 -6.76
C GLY A 40 -5.97 15.47 -7.06
N SER A 41 -4.72 15.64 -7.48
CA SER A 41 -4.15 16.96 -7.81
C SER A 41 -4.79 17.64 -9.03
N ILE A 42 -5.35 16.87 -9.96
CA ILE A 42 -5.93 17.41 -11.20
C ILE A 42 -7.43 17.61 -11.12
N ILE A 43 -8.13 17.09 -10.10
CA ILE A 43 -9.58 17.19 -9.96
C ILE A 43 -10.10 18.62 -10.19
N PRO A 44 -9.51 19.68 -9.58
CA PRO A 44 -9.99 21.06 -9.81
C PRO A 44 -9.86 21.53 -11.26
N MET A 45 -8.97 20.91 -12.04
CA MET A 45 -8.75 21.28 -13.45
C MET A 45 -9.69 20.55 -14.40
N LEU A 46 -10.11 19.33 -14.04
CA LEU A 46 -11.05 18.55 -14.86
C LEU A 46 -12.39 19.27 -15.03
N PHE A 47 -12.86 19.99 -14.03
CA PHE A 47 -14.06 20.84 -14.14
C PHE A 47 -13.93 21.98 -15.15
N LYS A 48 -12.70 22.46 -15.40
CA LYS A 48 -12.49 23.52 -16.40
C LYS A 48 -12.54 22.98 -17.82
N GLU A 49 -12.18 21.73 -17.99
CA GLU A 49 -12.10 21.10 -19.32
C GLU A 49 -13.38 20.40 -19.71
N TRP A 50 -14.02 19.73 -18.78
CA TRP A 50 -15.27 18.99 -18.98
C TRP A 50 -16.38 19.63 -18.14
N ALA A 51 -17.09 20.61 -18.73
CA ALA A 51 -18.04 21.47 -18.02
C ALA A 51 -19.26 20.74 -17.40
N ASP A 52 -19.60 19.55 -17.93
CA ASP A 52 -20.76 18.76 -17.47
C ASP A 52 -20.43 17.81 -16.31
N LEU A 53 -19.24 17.95 -15.69
CA LEU A 53 -18.83 17.06 -14.61
C LEU A 53 -19.50 17.36 -13.28
N ASN A 54 -19.90 16.31 -12.60
CA ASN A 54 -20.36 16.34 -11.22
C ASN A 54 -19.27 15.77 -10.27
N TRP A 55 -19.26 16.21 -9.01
CA TRP A 55 -18.31 15.76 -8.00
C TRP A 55 -18.39 14.26 -7.71
N ASP A 56 -19.60 13.70 -7.72
CA ASP A 56 -19.84 12.27 -7.54
C ASP A 56 -19.23 11.42 -8.66
N GLN A 57 -19.34 11.88 -9.92
CA GLN A 57 -18.69 11.22 -11.06
C GLN A 57 -17.18 11.12 -10.87
N LEU A 58 -16.53 12.19 -10.42
CA LEU A 58 -15.09 12.18 -10.12
C LEU A 58 -14.76 11.23 -8.96
N GLY A 59 -15.62 11.14 -7.97
CA GLY A 59 -15.50 10.15 -6.90
C GLY A 59 -15.51 8.71 -7.44
N TYR A 60 -16.47 8.39 -8.31
CA TYR A 60 -16.53 7.07 -8.97
C TYR A 60 -15.32 6.80 -9.86
N VAL A 61 -14.86 7.79 -10.63
CA VAL A 61 -13.64 7.67 -11.45
C VAL A 61 -12.41 7.39 -10.58
N GLY A 62 -12.32 8.03 -9.41
CA GLY A 62 -11.28 7.72 -8.41
C GLY A 62 -11.34 6.27 -7.92
N SER A 63 -12.54 5.80 -7.62
CA SER A 63 -12.79 4.44 -7.12
C SER A 63 -12.52 3.35 -8.16
N LEU A 64 -12.71 3.63 -9.46
CA LEU A 64 -12.45 2.66 -10.52
C LEU A 64 -10.98 2.21 -10.56
N SER A 65 -10.03 3.07 -10.22
CA SER A 65 -8.62 2.68 -10.09
C SER A 65 -8.42 1.66 -8.97
N GLU A 66 -9.05 1.87 -7.81
CA GLU A 66 -8.99 0.94 -6.69
C GLU A 66 -9.72 -0.38 -7.00
N PHE A 67 -10.83 -0.31 -7.73
CA PHE A 67 -11.54 -1.48 -8.20
C PHE A 67 -10.67 -2.31 -9.14
N GLY A 68 -10.02 -1.67 -10.11
CA GLY A 68 -9.02 -2.33 -10.97
C GLY A 68 -7.90 -2.98 -10.15
N SER A 69 -7.38 -2.28 -9.14
CA SER A 69 -6.33 -2.77 -8.25
C SER A 69 -6.73 -4.02 -7.46
N LEU A 70 -7.98 -4.10 -7.01
CA LEU A 70 -8.51 -5.29 -6.34
C LEU A 70 -8.41 -6.52 -7.25
N PHE A 71 -8.93 -6.40 -8.49
CA PHE A 71 -8.86 -7.48 -9.48
C PHE A 71 -7.43 -7.79 -9.89
N GLY A 72 -6.61 -6.77 -10.13
CA GLY A 72 -5.21 -6.94 -10.50
C GLY A 72 -4.43 -7.73 -9.45
N ALA A 73 -4.60 -7.40 -8.17
CA ALA A 73 -3.92 -8.13 -7.09
C ALA A 73 -4.34 -9.60 -7.02
N LEU A 74 -5.64 -9.90 -7.16
CA LEU A 74 -6.15 -11.27 -7.11
C LEU A 74 -5.68 -12.08 -8.32
N VAL A 75 -5.92 -11.55 -9.53
CA VAL A 75 -5.62 -12.24 -10.79
C VAL A 75 -4.12 -12.45 -10.94
N CYS A 76 -3.30 -11.43 -10.71
CA CYS A 76 -1.85 -11.53 -10.87
C CYS A 76 -1.22 -12.47 -9.83
N SER A 77 -1.74 -12.52 -8.60
CA SER A 77 -1.27 -13.45 -7.58
C SER A 77 -1.55 -14.92 -7.94
N VAL A 78 -2.67 -15.20 -8.62
CA VAL A 78 -3.00 -16.54 -9.09
C VAL A 78 -2.18 -16.91 -10.32
N ILE A 79 -2.11 -16.00 -11.30
CA ILE A 79 -1.41 -16.22 -12.57
C ILE A 79 0.10 -16.38 -12.36
N SER A 80 0.69 -15.65 -11.39
CA SER A 80 2.14 -15.75 -11.09
C SER A 80 2.59 -17.13 -10.64
N ARG A 81 1.69 -17.94 -10.05
CA ARG A 81 1.98 -19.33 -9.68
C ARG A 81 2.17 -20.25 -10.90
N ARG A 82 1.59 -19.88 -12.06
CA ARG A 82 1.66 -20.67 -13.30
C ARG A 82 2.72 -20.16 -14.26
N PHE A 83 2.89 -18.84 -14.38
CA PHE A 83 3.74 -18.22 -15.38
C PHE A 83 5.04 -17.62 -14.83
N GLY A 84 5.21 -17.64 -13.51
CA GLY A 84 6.34 -17.03 -12.81
C GLY A 84 6.07 -15.59 -12.37
N ILE A 85 6.74 -15.16 -11.30
CA ILE A 85 6.54 -13.83 -10.72
C ILE A 85 7.10 -12.75 -11.64
N LYS A 86 8.29 -12.96 -12.20
CA LYS A 86 8.97 -11.98 -13.08
C LYS A 86 8.14 -11.63 -14.32
N ARG A 87 7.64 -12.63 -15.03
CA ARG A 87 6.84 -12.40 -16.26
C ARG A 87 5.57 -11.64 -15.96
N VAL A 88 4.84 -12.05 -14.92
CA VAL A 88 3.58 -11.38 -14.53
C VAL A 88 3.86 -9.96 -14.05
N LEU A 89 4.93 -9.74 -13.27
CA LEU A 89 5.32 -8.40 -12.82
C LEU A 89 5.64 -7.45 -13.98
N ILE A 90 6.39 -7.90 -14.97
CA ILE A 90 6.69 -7.11 -16.18
C ILE A 90 5.39 -6.73 -16.91
N THR A 91 4.49 -7.71 -17.10
CA THR A 91 3.19 -7.46 -17.76
C THR A 91 2.33 -6.47 -16.97
N THR A 92 2.27 -6.61 -15.65
CA THR A 92 1.50 -5.67 -14.80
C THR A 92 2.08 -4.26 -14.81
N VAL A 93 3.41 -4.13 -14.81
CA VAL A 93 4.09 -2.82 -14.96
C VAL A 93 3.76 -2.20 -16.32
N MET A 94 3.77 -2.98 -17.41
CA MET A 94 3.38 -2.46 -18.74
C MET A 94 1.93 -2.00 -18.77
N ILE A 95 0.99 -2.80 -18.26
CA ILE A 95 -0.44 -2.43 -18.19
C ILE A 95 -0.62 -1.15 -17.40
N PHE A 96 0.01 -1.07 -16.23
CA PHE A 96 -0.05 0.12 -15.37
C PHE A 96 0.49 1.37 -16.07
N CYS A 97 1.67 1.28 -16.68
CA CYS A 97 2.33 2.42 -17.31
C CYS A 97 1.59 2.89 -18.54
N ILE A 98 1.19 1.96 -19.42
CA ILE A 98 0.43 2.30 -20.63
C ILE A 98 -0.92 2.90 -20.24
N GLY A 99 -1.64 2.28 -19.28
CA GLY A 99 -2.90 2.79 -18.77
C GLY A 99 -2.77 4.18 -18.17
N THR A 100 -1.71 4.43 -17.38
CA THR A 100 -1.46 5.75 -16.77
C THR A 100 -1.09 6.79 -17.81
N PHE A 101 -0.18 6.48 -18.72
CA PHE A 101 0.22 7.40 -19.78
C PHE A 101 -0.93 7.76 -20.72
N SER A 102 -1.75 6.77 -21.10
CA SER A 102 -2.90 6.97 -21.97
C SER A 102 -3.95 7.90 -21.39
N GLN A 103 -4.04 8.04 -20.04
CA GLN A 103 -4.94 9.00 -19.41
C GLN A 103 -4.69 10.45 -19.86
N ALA A 104 -3.44 10.79 -20.19
CA ALA A 104 -3.10 12.12 -20.72
C ALA A 104 -3.80 12.44 -22.07
N PHE A 105 -4.22 11.45 -22.81
CA PHE A 105 -4.83 11.57 -24.14
C PHE A 105 -6.35 11.31 -24.13
N ALA A 106 -6.94 11.12 -22.96
CA ALA A 106 -8.37 10.86 -22.84
C ALA A 106 -9.21 12.07 -23.34
N PRO A 107 -10.08 11.86 -24.32
CA PRO A 107 -10.94 12.94 -24.86
C PRO A 107 -12.19 13.18 -23.98
N THR A 108 -12.61 12.17 -23.22
CA THR A 108 -13.80 12.24 -22.37
C THR A 108 -13.54 11.60 -21.00
N ILE A 109 -14.34 11.98 -20.00
CA ILE A 109 -14.25 11.42 -18.65
C ILE A 109 -14.48 9.91 -18.62
N ASN A 110 -15.33 9.36 -19.50
CA ASN A 110 -15.62 7.93 -19.58
C ASN A 110 -14.40 7.14 -20.04
N ILE A 111 -13.69 7.61 -21.08
CA ILE A 111 -12.45 6.99 -21.54
C ILE A 111 -11.37 7.12 -20.46
N PHE A 112 -11.26 8.28 -19.82
CA PHE A 112 -10.36 8.48 -18.70
C PHE A 112 -10.63 7.48 -17.57
N ALA A 113 -11.91 7.24 -17.23
CA ALA A 113 -12.34 6.29 -16.21
C ALA A 113 -11.94 4.83 -16.55
N ILE A 114 -12.13 4.42 -17.81
CA ILE A 114 -11.71 3.09 -18.28
C ILE A 114 -10.18 2.95 -18.17
N LEU A 115 -9.44 3.96 -18.59
CA LEU A 115 -7.98 3.95 -18.51
C LEU A 115 -7.49 3.92 -17.05
N ARG A 116 -8.21 4.57 -16.13
CA ARG A 116 -7.94 4.46 -14.69
C ARG A 116 -8.16 3.05 -14.16
N PHE A 117 -9.21 2.36 -14.60
CA PHE A 117 -9.44 0.96 -14.23
C PHE A 117 -8.31 0.06 -14.74
N ILE A 118 -7.88 0.24 -16.01
CA ILE A 118 -6.78 -0.53 -16.62
C ILE A 118 -5.47 -0.26 -15.87
N ALA A 119 -5.14 1.00 -15.61
CA ALA A 119 -3.96 1.36 -14.81
C ALA A 119 -4.04 0.76 -13.41
N GLY A 120 -5.22 0.84 -12.78
CA GLY A 120 -5.51 0.23 -11.50
C GLY A 120 -5.24 -1.27 -11.48
N PHE A 121 -5.72 -2.00 -12.48
CA PHE A 121 -5.47 -3.43 -12.62
C PHE A 121 -3.96 -3.74 -12.66
N GLY A 122 -3.19 -2.96 -13.43
CA GLY A 122 -1.74 -3.09 -13.49
C GLY A 122 -1.08 -2.87 -12.12
N PHE A 123 -1.31 -1.72 -11.47
CA PHE A 123 -0.62 -1.43 -10.21
C PHE A 123 -1.03 -2.35 -9.06
N GLY A 124 -2.26 -2.87 -9.07
CA GLY A 124 -2.73 -3.82 -8.06
C GLY A 124 -1.90 -5.11 -8.01
N GLY A 125 -1.36 -5.55 -9.15
CA GLY A 125 -0.46 -6.71 -9.20
C GLY A 125 0.98 -6.41 -8.79
N VAL A 126 1.47 -5.17 -8.95
CA VAL A 126 2.88 -4.83 -8.72
C VAL A 126 3.30 -5.04 -7.27
N ILE A 127 2.55 -4.47 -6.32
CA ILE A 127 2.94 -4.52 -4.90
C ILE A 127 3.08 -5.95 -4.38
N PRO A 128 2.09 -6.84 -4.48
CA PRO A 128 2.20 -8.19 -3.94
C PRO A 128 3.31 -9.00 -4.61
N LEU A 129 3.54 -8.82 -5.92
CA LEU A 129 4.59 -9.54 -6.64
C LEU A 129 5.99 -9.07 -6.24
N VAL A 130 6.21 -7.77 -6.09
CA VAL A 130 7.48 -7.21 -5.59
C VAL A 130 7.77 -7.67 -4.17
N LEU A 131 6.77 -7.60 -3.27
CA LEU A 131 6.95 -8.02 -1.89
C LEU A 131 7.19 -9.53 -1.78
N SER A 132 6.59 -10.33 -2.65
CA SER A 132 6.85 -11.77 -2.74
C SER A 132 8.31 -12.04 -3.09
N LEU A 133 8.87 -11.40 -4.14
CA LEU A 133 10.28 -11.55 -4.50
C LEU A 133 11.23 -11.08 -3.40
N LEU A 134 10.97 -9.92 -2.80
CA LEU A 134 11.76 -9.41 -1.69
C LEU A 134 11.74 -10.36 -0.49
N SER A 135 10.56 -10.90 -0.17
CA SER A 135 10.42 -11.85 0.94
C SER A 135 11.12 -13.17 0.67
N GLU A 136 11.21 -13.57 -0.59
CA GLU A 136 11.81 -14.85 -0.99
C GLU A 136 13.34 -14.77 -1.01
N TYR A 137 13.89 -13.67 -1.51
CA TYR A 137 15.34 -13.52 -1.66
C TYR A 137 16.03 -12.85 -0.48
N SER A 138 15.35 -12.08 0.35
CA SER A 138 16.01 -11.42 1.48
C SER A 138 16.40 -12.39 2.60
N PRO A 139 17.60 -12.27 3.18
CA PRO A 139 18.00 -13.04 4.36
C PRO A 139 17.00 -12.85 5.51
N LYS A 140 16.80 -13.90 6.32
CA LYS A 140 15.83 -13.88 7.43
C LYS A 140 15.98 -12.70 8.38
N THR A 141 17.22 -12.25 8.62
CA THR A 141 17.54 -11.12 9.51
C THR A 141 17.15 -9.75 8.94
N SER A 142 17.04 -9.61 7.61
CA SER A 142 16.76 -8.33 6.92
C SER A 142 15.46 -8.31 6.12
N LYS A 143 14.75 -9.43 6.09
CA LYS A 143 13.50 -9.61 5.31
C LYS A 143 12.46 -8.53 5.58
N SER A 144 12.12 -8.31 6.86
CA SER A 144 11.14 -7.30 7.25
C SER A 144 11.60 -5.87 6.88
N LYS A 145 12.90 -5.59 7.04
CA LYS A 145 13.49 -4.30 6.67
C LYS A 145 13.41 -4.07 5.16
N SER A 146 13.75 -5.07 4.35
CA SER A 146 13.67 -4.98 2.88
C SER A 146 12.25 -4.69 2.39
N VAL A 147 11.27 -5.41 2.94
CA VAL A 147 9.84 -5.21 2.62
C VAL A 147 9.36 -3.82 3.05
N ALA A 148 9.68 -3.39 4.27
CA ALA A 148 9.29 -2.09 4.78
C ALA A 148 9.92 -0.95 3.96
N THR A 149 11.21 -1.08 3.60
CA THR A 149 11.89 -0.09 2.76
C THR A 149 11.24 0.02 1.38
N ALA A 150 10.87 -1.10 0.76
CA ALA A 150 10.17 -1.08 -0.53
C ALA A 150 8.81 -0.38 -0.46
N LEU A 151 8.05 -0.59 0.62
CA LEU A 151 6.75 0.05 0.83
C LEU A 151 6.85 1.57 1.03
N CYS A 152 7.99 2.10 1.52
CA CYS A 152 8.21 3.55 1.57
C CYS A 152 8.15 4.20 0.18
N GLY A 153 8.42 3.45 -0.88
CA GLY A 153 8.26 3.90 -2.26
C GLY A 153 6.88 4.51 -2.53
N ASN A 154 5.82 3.97 -1.91
CA ASN A 154 4.47 4.49 -2.09
C ASN A 154 4.35 5.97 -1.67
N GLN A 155 4.94 6.35 -0.55
CA GLN A 155 4.93 7.74 -0.08
C GLN A 155 5.82 8.66 -0.94
N PHE A 156 6.97 8.16 -1.40
CA PHE A 156 7.81 8.90 -2.35
C PHE A 156 7.06 9.15 -3.66
N GLY A 157 6.31 8.18 -4.15
CA GLY A 157 5.45 8.34 -5.33
C GLY A 157 4.42 9.45 -5.17
N ALA A 158 3.76 9.50 -4.03
CA ALA A 158 2.78 10.54 -3.71
C ALA A 158 3.41 11.95 -3.65
N ILE A 159 4.60 12.06 -3.05
CA ILE A 159 5.35 13.32 -2.98
C ILE A 159 5.77 13.77 -4.39
N ILE A 160 6.33 12.87 -5.20
CA ILE A 160 6.74 13.16 -6.57
C ILE A 160 5.53 13.59 -7.41
N ALA A 161 4.39 12.88 -7.31
CA ALA A 161 3.16 13.23 -8.01
C ALA A 161 2.71 14.65 -7.68
N SER A 162 2.76 15.03 -6.41
CA SER A 162 2.37 16.36 -5.95
C SER A 162 3.31 17.45 -6.46
N PHE A 163 4.64 17.25 -6.43
CA PHE A 163 5.59 18.21 -6.99
C PHE A 163 5.41 18.40 -8.50
N VAL A 164 5.24 17.30 -9.24
CA VAL A 164 4.99 17.36 -10.68
C VAL A 164 3.67 18.06 -10.97
N ALA A 165 2.62 17.73 -10.23
CA ALA A 165 1.32 18.37 -10.39
C ALA A 165 1.41 19.88 -10.10
N ILE A 166 2.06 20.31 -9.02
CA ILE A 166 2.28 21.73 -8.72
C ILE A 166 2.98 22.41 -9.90
N TYR A 167 4.11 21.86 -10.34
CA TYR A 167 4.89 22.45 -11.44
C TYR A 167 4.06 22.57 -12.71
N VAL A 168 3.42 21.48 -13.14
CA VAL A 168 2.67 21.42 -14.39
C VAL A 168 1.41 22.32 -14.33
N THR A 169 0.67 22.28 -13.22
CA THR A 169 -0.58 23.05 -13.11
C THR A 169 -0.35 24.53 -12.93
N THR A 170 0.71 24.94 -12.24
CA THR A 170 1.00 26.36 -12.01
C THR A 170 1.72 27.01 -13.20
N GLN A 171 2.62 26.30 -13.89
CA GLN A 171 3.40 26.87 -15.00
C GLN A 171 2.65 26.80 -16.35
N TYR A 172 1.97 25.68 -16.61
CA TYR A 172 1.35 25.45 -17.92
C TYR A 172 -0.18 25.52 -17.89
N GLY A 173 -0.83 25.57 -16.73
CA GLY A 173 -2.28 25.58 -16.62
C GLY A 173 -2.97 24.33 -17.16
N GLN A 174 -2.22 23.22 -17.33
CA GLN A 174 -2.69 21.97 -17.92
C GLN A 174 -2.49 20.83 -16.94
N TRP A 175 -3.28 19.77 -17.06
CA TRP A 175 -3.19 18.59 -16.20
C TRP A 175 -2.59 17.36 -16.89
N ARG A 176 -2.71 17.27 -18.22
CA ARG A 176 -2.31 16.09 -19.01
C ARG A 176 -0.87 15.66 -18.79
N PRO A 177 0.14 16.58 -18.74
CA PRO A 177 1.54 16.17 -18.57
C PRO A 177 1.83 15.49 -17.22
N VAL A 178 0.95 15.64 -16.22
CA VAL A 178 1.09 14.92 -14.96
C VAL A 178 1.15 13.41 -15.18
N PHE A 179 0.44 12.88 -16.18
CA PHE A 179 0.43 11.44 -16.47
C PHE A 179 1.59 10.95 -17.35
N TRP A 180 2.38 11.84 -17.94
CA TRP A 180 3.52 11.44 -18.79
C TRP A 180 4.61 10.72 -18.00
N LEU A 181 4.81 11.06 -16.73
CA LEU A 181 5.77 10.36 -15.88
C LEU A 181 5.41 8.89 -15.67
N GLY A 182 4.15 8.53 -15.83
CA GLY A 182 3.72 7.13 -15.80
C GLY A 182 4.41 6.24 -16.83
N PHE A 183 5.04 6.82 -17.86
CA PHE A 183 5.77 6.08 -18.89
C PHE A 183 7.23 5.75 -18.50
N ILE A 184 7.78 6.40 -17.47
CA ILE A 184 9.20 6.21 -17.08
C ILE A 184 9.54 4.74 -16.80
N PRO A 185 8.74 3.93 -16.08
CA PRO A 185 9.08 2.54 -15.83
C PRO A 185 9.17 1.70 -17.12
N VAL A 186 8.45 2.10 -18.19
CA VAL A 186 8.54 1.43 -19.50
C VAL A 186 9.91 1.65 -20.13
N LEU A 187 10.46 2.86 -20.04
CA LEU A 187 11.81 3.16 -20.53
C LEU A 187 12.88 2.35 -19.80
N LEU A 188 12.64 2.02 -18.53
CA LEU A 188 13.56 1.22 -17.72
C LEU A 188 13.25 -0.28 -17.75
N LEU A 189 12.24 -0.73 -18.51
CA LEU A 189 11.90 -2.15 -18.65
C LEU A 189 13.10 -3.02 -19.05
N PRO A 190 13.97 -2.67 -20.02
CA PRO A 190 15.13 -3.50 -20.37
C PRO A 190 16.04 -3.73 -19.17
N TYR A 191 16.24 -2.70 -18.32
CA TYR A 191 17.02 -2.81 -17.11
C TYR A 191 16.31 -3.68 -16.06
N ILE A 192 15.00 -3.49 -15.85
CA ILE A 192 14.17 -4.29 -14.93
C ILE A 192 14.20 -5.76 -15.35
N ILE A 193 14.02 -6.06 -16.64
CA ILE A 193 14.04 -7.42 -17.17
C ILE A 193 15.40 -8.11 -16.93
N LYS A 194 16.50 -7.37 -17.09
CA LYS A 194 17.86 -7.90 -16.87
C LYS A 194 18.18 -8.10 -15.41
N THR A 195 17.70 -7.23 -14.54
CA THR A 195 18.10 -7.18 -13.12
C THR A 195 17.19 -8.01 -12.23
N MET A 196 15.88 -8.01 -12.50
CA MET A 196 14.88 -8.72 -11.70
C MET A 196 15.05 -10.25 -11.84
N PRO A 197 15.22 -10.99 -10.74
CA PRO A 197 15.25 -12.45 -10.77
C PRO A 197 13.85 -13.03 -10.95
N GLU A 198 13.75 -14.26 -11.42
CA GLU A 198 12.54 -15.06 -11.28
C GLU A 198 12.48 -15.64 -9.86
N SER A 199 11.29 -16.03 -9.40
CA SER A 199 11.12 -16.69 -8.10
C SER A 199 11.92 -18.00 -8.00
N ALA A 200 12.73 -18.15 -6.96
CA ALA A 200 13.49 -19.38 -6.70
C ALA A 200 12.55 -20.57 -6.47
N LEU A 201 11.43 -20.33 -5.75
CA LEU A 201 10.41 -21.36 -5.52
C LEU A 201 9.72 -21.78 -6.82
N PHE A 202 9.48 -20.84 -7.73
CA PHE A 202 8.92 -21.14 -9.05
C PHE A 202 9.91 -21.96 -9.90
N MET A 203 11.19 -21.60 -9.91
CA MET A 203 12.24 -22.34 -10.61
C MET A 203 12.44 -23.75 -10.04
N LEU A 204 12.46 -23.89 -8.72
CA LEU A 204 12.52 -25.21 -8.04
C LEU A 204 11.34 -26.09 -8.44
N LYS A 205 10.12 -25.54 -8.42
CA LYS A 205 8.90 -26.29 -8.79
C LYS A 205 8.90 -26.73 -10.24
N ASN A 206 9.42 -25.92 -11.15
CA ASN A 206 9.45 -26.21 -12.58
C ASN A 206 10.75 -26.90 -13.03
N LYS A 207 11.62 -27.26 -12.08
CA LYS A 207 12.92 -27.92 -12.35
C LYS A 207 13.84 -27.13 -13.27
N ASP A 208 13.81 -25.78 -13.16
CA ASP A 208 14.69 -24.89 -13.94
C ASP A 208 16.07 -24.76 -13.27
N VAL A 209 16.92 -25.76 -13.51
CA VAL A 209 18.28 -25.83 -12.95
C VAL A 209 19.15 -24.67 -13.44
N GLU A 210 19.06 -24.32 -14.75
CA GLU A 210 19.87 -23.25 -15.31
C GLU A 210 19.46 -21.87 -14.80
N GLY A 211 18.16 -21.63 -14.64
CA GLY A 211 17.63 -20.42 -14.05
C GLY A 211 18.12 -20.23 -12.61
N LEU A 212 18.02 -21.29 -11.80
CA LEU A 212 18.52 -21.31 -10.41
C LEU A 212 20.02 -21.05 -10.35
N LYS A 213 20.84 -21.74 -11.19
CA LYS A 213 22.29 -21.55 -11.25
C LYS A 213 22.65 -20.11 -11.57
N ARG A 214 21.97 -19.49 -12.54
CA ARG A 214 22.15 -18.08 -12.89
C ARG A 214 21.83 -17.12 -11.75
N VAL A 215 20.78 -17.35 -11.01
CA VAL A 215 20.40 -16.47 -9.91
C VAL A 215 21.32 -16.68 -8.71
N LEU A 216 21.61 -17.93 -8.34
CA LEU A 216 22.53 -18.25 -7.24
C LEU A 216 23.94 -17.70 -7.47
N SER A 217 24.46 -17.79 -8.70
CA SER A 217 25.77 -17.22 -9.04
C SER A 217 25.81 -15.69 -8.95
N ARG A 218 24.67 -15.01 -9.12
CA ARG A 218 24.55 -13.56 -8.87
C ARG A 218 24.51 -13.20 -7.39
N ILE A 219 24.07 -14.13 -6.54
CA ILE A 219 24.03 -13.97 -5.09
C ILE A 219 25.39 -14.31 -4.50
N ASP A 220 25.92 -15.49 -4.80
CA ASP A 220 27.22 -16.01 -4.36
C ASP A 220 27.74 -17.06 -5.35
N ALA A 221 28.78 -16.70 -6.11
CA ALA A 221 29.35 -17.55 -7.13
C ALA A 221 30.01 -18.81 -6.54
N ASN A 222 30.60 -18.71 -5.35
CA ASN A 222 31.26 -19.83 -4.70
C ASN A 222 30.23 -20.87 -4.23
N TYR A 223 29.12 -20.41 -3.65
CA TYR A 223 28.04 -21.32 -3.25
C TYR A 223 27.40 -21.99 -4.47
N ALA A 224 27.14 -21.25 -5.54
CA ALA A 224 26.54 -21.79 -6.77
C ALA A 224 27.40 -22.89 -7.43
N SER A 225 28.73 -22.85 -7.24
CA SER A 225 29.65 -23.89 -7.74
C SER A 225 29.83 -25.08 -6.78
N SER A 226 29.55 -24.91 -5.50
CA SER A 226 29.74 -25.94 -4.46
C SER A 226 28.56 -26.87 -4.24
N ILE A 227 27.33 -26.40 -4.62
CA ILE A 227 26.10 -27.17 -4.41
C ILE A 227 25.71 -27.95 -5.67
N ASN A 228 25.23 -29.18 -5.46
CA ASN A 228 24.56 -29.95 -6.50
C ASN A 228 23.11 -29.45 -6.67
N ILE A 229 22.92 -28.47 -7.57
CA ILE A 229 21.61 -27.83 -7.81
C ILE A 229 20.60 -28.85 -8.36
N GLU A 230 21.06 -29.82 -9.19
CA GLU A 230 20.19 -30.87 -9.75
C GLU A 230 19.61 -31.77 -8.67
N GLU A 231 20.41 -32.15 -7.72
CA GLU A 231 19.98 -32.95 -6.55
C GLU A 231 18.99 -32.15 -5.69
N SER A 232 19.32 -30.88 -5.38
CA SER A 232 18.44 -29.97 -4.63
C SER A 232 17.09 -29.72 -5.31
N VAL A 233 17.05 -29.73 -6.65
CA VAL A 233 15.83 -29.59 -7.44
C VAL A 233 15.01 -30.87 -7.45
N ASN A 234 15.67 -32.03 -7.55
CA ASN A 234 14.99 -33.33 -7.55
C ASN A 234 14.42 -33.69 -6.16
N ASP A 235 15.11 -33.32 -5.10
CA ASP A 235 14.68 -33.50 -3.72
C ASP A 235 13.62 -32.48 -3.27
N PHE A 236 13.35 -31.46 -4.11
CA PHE A 236 12.35 -30.48 -3.79
C PHE A 236 10.94 -31.05 -3.87
N THR A 237 10.47 -31.52 -2.73
CA THR A 237 9.05 -31.83 -2.56
C THR A 237 8.35 -30.65 -1.96
N VAL A 238 7.35 -30.14 -2.67
CA VAL A 238 6.39 -29.22 -2.06
C VAL A 238 5.67 -30.01 -0.97
N LYS A 239 6.18 -29.95 0.27
CA LYS A 239 5.38 -30.44 1.40
C LYS A 239 4.05 -29.69 1.32
N LYS A 240 2.96 -30.41 0.99
CA LYS A 240 1.63 -29.93 1.31
C LYS A 240 1.69 -29.55 2.78
N GLU A 241 1.61 -28.27 3.09
CA GLU A 241 1.48 -27.84 4.47
C GLU A 241 0.30 -28.62 5.05
N SER A 242 0.62 -29.62 5.88
CA SER A 242 -0.37 -30.52 6.46
C SER A 242 -1.24 -29.81 7.52
N ASN A 243 -0.84 -28.64 7.96
CA ASN A 243 -1.66 -27.77 8.77
C ASN A 243 -2.45 -26.85 7.85
N LYS A 244 -3.62 -27.29 7.40
CA LYS A 244 -4.64 -26.44 6.82
C LYS A 244 -5.05 -25.43 7.90
N VAL A 245 -4.39 -24.27 7.94
CA VAL A 245 -4.87 -23.14 8.72
C VAL A 245 -6.14 -22.66 8.03
N TYR A 246 -7.25 -22.92 8.66
CA TYR A 246 -8.56 -22.51 8.13
C TYR A 246 -8.87 -21.09 8.58
N TYR A 247 -9.53 -20.33 7.72
CA TYR A 247 -10.13 -19.07 8.12
C TYR A 247 -11.05 -19.20 9.34
N LYS A 248 -11.61 -20.37 9.57
CA LYS A 248 -12.39 -20.73 10.77
C LYS A 248 -11.65 -20.49 12.07
N ASP A 249 -10.34 -20.69 12.10
CA ASP A 249 -9.53 -20.57 13.32
C ASP A 249 -9.43 -19.11 13.79
N LEU A 250 -9.53 -18.14 12.84
CA LEU A 250 -9.61 -16.72 13.14
C LEU A 250 -10.91 -16.33 13.84
N PHE A 251 -11.98 -17.10 13.65
CA PHE A 251 -13.29 -16.87 14.25
C PHE A 251 -13.57 -17.76 15.45
N SER A 252 -12.52 -18.40 16.01
CA SER A 252 -12.61 -19.10 17.30
C SER A 252 -12.92 -18.09 18.42
N LYS A 253 -13.54 -18.55 19.53
CA LYS A 253 -13.92 -17.69 20.67
C LYS A 253 -12.78 -16.79 21.16
N LYS A 254 -11.53 -17.23 21.03
CA LYS A 254 -10.33 -16.48 21.45
C LYS A 254 -9.99 -15.33 20.51
N TYR A 255 -10.14 -15.49 19.20
CA TYR A 255 -9.63 -14.54 18.19
C TYR A 255 -10.74 -13.80 17.43
N ALA A 256 -11.99 -14.25 17.48
CA ALA A 256 -13.09 -13.73 16.67
C ALA A 256 -13.24 -12.21 16.75
N LEU A 257 -13.30 -11.66 17.96
CA LEU A 257 -13.47 -10.21 18.14
C LEU A 257 -12.29 -9.44 17.56
N VAL A 258 -11.06 -9.87 17.81
CA VAL A 258 -9.84 -9.21 17.29
C VAL A 258 -9.81 -9.29 15.76
N SER A 259 -10.18 -10.43 15.18
CA SER A 259 -10.24 -10.61 13.72
C SER A 259 -11.27 -9.68 13.07
N ILE A 260 -12.47 -9.59 13.64
CA ILE A 260 -13.54 -8.70 13.15
C ILE A 260 -13.11 -7.24 13.26
N LEU A 261 -12.60 -6.83 14.42
CA LEU A 261 -12.17 -5.45 14.65
C LEU A 261 -10.95 -5.08 13.79
N ALA A 262 -10.03 -6.02 13.54
CA ALA A 262 -8.92 -5.81 12.62
C ALA A 262 -9.41 -5.56 11.18
N CYS A 263 -10.47 -6.26 10.74
CA CYS A 263 -11.11 -6.00 9.45
C CYS A 263 -11.77 -4.61 9.42
N VAL A 264 -12.48 -4.22 10.48
CA VAL A 264 -13.06 -2.87 10.60
C VAL A 264 -11.98 -1.81 10.53
N ILE A 265 -10.89 -1.95 11.28
CA ILE A 265 -9.75 -1.02 11.27
C ILE A 265 -9.14 -0.92 9.86
N ALA A 266 -9.00 -2.03 9.15
CA ALA A 266 -8.43 -2.05 7.80
C ALA A 266 -9.37 -1.36 6.80
N ILE A 267 -10.68 -1.62 6.84
CA ILE A 267 -11.67 -0.98 5.98
C ILE A 267 -11.72 0.53 6.25
N MET A 268 -11.87 0.94 7.50
CA MET A 268 -11.94 2.35 7.87
C MET A 268 -10.64 3.10 7.55
N GLY A 269 -9.49 2.46 7.78
CA GLY A 269 -8.19 3.02 7.49
C GLY A 269 -7.95 3.25 6.00
N LEU A 270 -8.22 2.27 5.13
CA LEU A 270 -8.06 2.45 3.69
C LEU A 270 -9.12 3.38 3.09
N LEU A 271 -10.33 3.43 3.67
CA LEU A 271 -11.36 4.37 3.28
C LEU A 271 -10.88 5.81 3.49
N PHE A 272 -10.37 6.14 4.68
CA PHE A 272 -9.91 7.50 4.93
C PHE A 272 -8.62 7.83 4.15
N ILE A 273 -7.66 6.89 4.03
CA ILE A 273 -6.40 7.11 3.30
C ILE A 273 -6.69 7.48 1.85
N ASN A 274 -7.42 6.64 1.13
CA ASN A 274 -7.69 6.86 -0.29
C ASN A 274 -8.66 8.03 -0.51
N GLY A 275 -9.65 8.21 0.37
CA GLY A 275 -10.54 9.35 0.32
C GLY A 275 -9.80 10.67 0.51
N VAL A 276 -8.99 10.78 1.57
CA VAL A 276 -8.25 12.01 1.86
C VAL A 276 -7.19 12.29 0.79
N ILE A 277 -6.38 11.32 0.39
CA ILE A 277 -5.34 11.52 -0.63
C ILE A 277 -5.93 12.03 -1.95
N VAL A 278 -7.05 11.47 -2.39
CA VAL A 278 -7.69 11.85 -3.66
C VAL A 278 -8.36 13.21 -3.56
N TRP A 279 -9.04 13.51 -2.45
CA TRP A 279 -9.89 14.69 -2.37
C TRP A 279 -9.25 15.91 -1.70
N LEU A 280 -8.16 15.73 -0.93
CA LEU A 280 -7.53 16.81 -0.17
C LEU A 280 -7.22 18.05 -1.04
N PRO A 281 -6.59 17.94 -2.23
CA PRO A 281 -6.37 19.12 -3.08
C PRO A 281 -7.68 19.76 -3.53
N GLY A 282 -8.69 18.97 -3.92
CA GLY A 282 -10.00 19.46 -4.37
C GLY A 282 -10.79 20.19 -3.28
N VAL A 283 -10.84 19.61 -2.08
CA VAL A 283 -11.50 20.19 -0.90
C VAL A 283 -10.85 21.53 -0.51
N MET A 284 -9.51 21.57 -0.48
CA MET A 284 -8.79 22.79 -0.11
C MET A 284 -8.91 23.88 -1.19
N THR A 285 -8.94 23.51 -2.47
CA THR A 285 -9.22 24.46 -3.56
C THR A 285 -10.65 25.01 -3.45
N ASN A 286 -11.63 24.15 -3.16
CA ASN A 286 -13.02 24.58 -2.93
C ASN A 286 -13.17 25.45 -1.67
N ALA A 287 -12.30 25.29 -0.68
CA ALA A 287 -12.21 26.16 0.49
C ALA A 287 -11.59 27.55 0.19
N GLY A 288 -11.17 27.80 -1.06
CA GLY A 288 -10.62 29.08 -1.53
C GLY A 288 -9.09 29.18 -1.50
N TYR A 289 -8.36 28.09 -1.23
CA TYR A 289 -6.90 28.10 -1.30
C TYR A 289 -6.42 27.92 -2.76
N ALA A 290 -5.26 28.51 -3.09
CA ALA A 290 -4.68 28.38 -4.42
C ALA A 290 -4.36 26.91 -4.75
N ILE A 291 -4.47 26.52 -6.03
CA ILE A 291 -4.30 25.14 -6.49
C ILE A 291 -2.94 24.56 -6.05
N GLY A 292 -1.85 25.32 -6.28
CA GLY A 292 -0.50 24.87 -5.89
C GLY A 292 -0.37 24.60 -4.38
N SER A 293 -0.91 25.51 -3.56
CA SER A 293 -0.95 25.34 -2.10
C SER A 293 -1.82 24.15 -1.68
N SER A 294 -2.95 23.95 -2.39
CA SER A 294 -3.86 22.84 -2.12
C SER A 294 -3.22 21.47 -2.42
N ILE A 295 -2.43 21.37 -3.49
CA ILE A 295 -1.68 20.15 -3.82
C ILE A 295 -0.54 19.93 -2.80
N ALA A 296 0.09 21.01 -2.32
CA ALA A 296 1.18 20.90 -1.34
C ALA A 296 0.76 20.23 -0.02
N PHE A 297 -0.53 20.28 0.37
CA PHE A 297 -1.03 19.54 1.53
C PHE A 297 -0.72 18.04 1.45
N THR A 298 -0.74 17.43 0.26
CA THR A 298 -0.40 16.01 0.09
C THR A 298 1.08 15.75 0.38
N ILE A 299 1.98 16.67 0.04
CA ILE A 299 3.42 16.56 0.36
C ILE A 299 3.61 16.54 1.88
N PHE A 300 3.00 17.49 2.58
CA PHE A 300 3.08 17.59 4.03
C PHE A 300 2.47 16.36 4.73
N LEU A 301 1.33 15.88 4.25
CA LEU A 301 0.68 14.65 4.71
C LEU A 301 1.63 13.43 4.61
N CYS A 302 2.19 13.20 3.41
CA CYS A 302 3.07 12.07 3.15
C CYS A 302 4.39 12.17 3.93
N THR A 303 4.95 13.36 4.07
CA THR A 303 6.15 13.59 4.89
C THR A 303 5.87 13.26 6.36
N GLY A 304 4.75 13.74 6.89
CA GLY A 304 4.29 13.39 8.24
C GLY A 304 4.11 11.88 8.41
N THR A 305 3.56 11.20 7.40
CA THR A 305 3.36 9.74 7.41
C THR A 305 4.68 8.98 7.53
N VAL A 306 5.69 9.35 6.75
CA VAL A 306 7.01 8.68 6.78
C VAL A 306 7.67 8.86 8.13
N VAL A 307 7.73 10.09 8.63
CA VAL A 307 8.34 10.40 9.94
C VAL A 307 7.56 9.71 11.06
N GLY A 308 6.22 9.76 11.01
CA GLY A 308 5.35 9.13 12.00
C GLY A 308 5.49 7.60 12.02
N ALA A 309 5.56 6.95 10.87
CA ALA A 309 5.70 5.48 10.79
C ALA A 309 7.01 5.00 11.46
N ILE A 310 8.12 5.71 11.23
CA ILE A 310 9.42 5.40 11.85
C ILE A 310 9.37 5.65 13.37
N PHE A 311 8.84 6.80 13.78
CA PHE A 311 8.77 7.19 15.18
C PHE A 311 7.86 6.27 15.98
N TRP A 312 6.60 6.10 15.53
CA TRP A 312 5.60 5.30 16.25
C TRP A 312 5.89 3.81 16.17
N GLY A 313 6.52 3.32 15.11
CA GLY A 313 7.03 1.96 15.05
C GLY A 313 8.00 1.67 16.19
N SER A 314 8.99 2.53 16.39
CA SER A 314 9.98 2.41 17.46
C SER A 314 9.37 2.54 18.87
N VAL A 315 8.35 3.38 19.02
CA VAL A 315 7.62 3.54 20.31
C VAL A 315 6.74 2.33 20.57
N ALA A 316 6.07 1.80 19.55
CA ALA A 316 5.20 0.64 19.66
C ALA A 316 5.96 -0.64 20.03
N ASP A 317 7.18 -0.81 19.54
CA ASP A 317 8.06 -1.92 19.94
C ASP A 317 8.40 -1.90 21.43
N LYS A 318 8.45 -0.70 22.05
CA LYS A 318 8.78 -0.52 23.49
C LYS A 318 7.55 -0.56 24.38
N LYS A 319 6.45 0.10 23.99
CA LYS A 319 5.24 0.30 24.83
C LYS A 319 4.09 -0.65 24.50
N GLY A 320 4.19 -1.38 23.37
CA GLY A 320 3.13 -2.25 22.86
C GLY A 320 2.08 -1.50 22.02
N PHE A 321 1.61 -2.16 20.97
CA PHE A 321 0.66 -1.58 20.01
C PHE A 321 -0.72 -1.30 20.62
N ILE A 322 -1.22 -2.23 21.44
CA ILE A 322 -2.60 -2.18 21.97
C ILE A 322 -2.86 -0.91 22.79
N VAL A 323 -1.87 -0.43 23.55
CA VAL A 323 -2.02 0.75 24.41
C VAL A 323 -1.84 2.03 23.59
N LEU A 324 -0.95 1.99 22.59
CA LEU A 324 -0.52 3.17 21.83
C LEU A 324 -1.52 3.55 20.73
N MET A 325 -2.03 2.56 19.99
CA MET A 325 -2.86 2.79 18.79
C MET A 325 -4.12 3.62 19.02
N PRO A 326 -4.92 3.39 20.10
CA PRO A 326 -6.10 4.22 20.36
C PRO A 326 -5.79 5.71 20.43
N SER A 327 -4.72 6.06 21.17
CA SER A 327 -4.32 7.46 21.37
C SER A 327 -3.84 8.11 20.07
N ILE A 328 -3.07 7.39 19.28
CA ILE A 328 -2.55 7.89 17.99
C ILE A 328 -3.71 8.14 17.01
N TYR A 329 -4.65 7.19 16.88
CA TYR A 329 -5.83 7.35 16.03
C TYR A 329 -6.72 8.50 16.51
N PHE A 330 -6.93 8.64 17.81
CA PHE A 330 -7.73 9.72 18.38
C PHE A 330 -7.11 11.10 18.12
N ILE A 331 -5.81 11.28 18.40
CA ILE A 331 -5.11 12.56 18.19
C ILE A 331 -5.10 12.91 16.69
N GLY A 332 -4.80 11.95 15.83
CA GLY A 332 -4.78 12.19 14.38
C GLY A 332 -6.16 12.53 13.83
N SER A 333 -7.23 11.89 14.31
CA SER A 333 -8.60 12.23 13.94
C SER A 333 -8.99 13.63 14.43
N SER A 334 -8.57 14.02 15.62
CA SER A 334 -8.80 15.37 16.16
C SER A 334 -8.08 16.43 15.29
N CYS A 335 -6.84 16.17 14.89
CA CYS A 335 -6.12 17.05 13.96
C CYS A 335 -6.84 17.17 12.61
N LEU A 336 -7.42 16.07 12.10
CA LEU A 336 -8.18 16.08 10.85
C LEU A 336 -9.48 16.90 10.97
N ILE A 337 -10.18 16.86 12.11
CA ILE A 337 -11.34 17.71 12.38
C ILE A 337 -10.93 19.19 12.39
N LEU A 338 -9.82 19.51 13.04
CA LEU A 338 -9.31 20.88 13.11
C LEU A 338 -8.92 21.46 11.74
N MET A 339 -8.61 20.62 10.74
CA MET A 339 -8.42 21.07 9.35
C MET A 339 -9.67 21.76 8.75
N GLY A 340 -10.85 21.44 9.27
CA GLY A 340 -12.11 22.09 8.84
C GLY A 340 -12.29 23.50 9.35
N VAL A 341 -11.50 23.95 10.33
CA VAL A 341 -11.55 25.30 10.88
C VAL A 341 -10.72 26.22 9.98
N LYS A 342 -11.33 27.30 9.49
CA LYS A 342 -10.65 28.31 8.67
C LYS A 342 -9.47 28.90 9.46
N SER A 343 -8.28 28.73 8.94
CA SER A 343 -7.04 29.16 9.58
C SER A 343 -5.99 29.62 8.58
N THR A 344 -4.84 30.07 9.04
CA THR A 344 -3.73 30.40 8.15
C THR A 344 -3.18 29.12 7.48
N ILE A 345 -2.66 29.27 6.27
CA ILE A 345 -2.15 28.11 5.51
C ILE A 345 -1.02 27.38 6.24
N VAL A 346 -0.21 28.11 7.01
CA VAL A 346 0.89 27.53 7.81
C VAL A 346 0.34 26.58 8.89
N VAL A 347 -0.71 27.01 9.61
CA VAL A 347 -1.37 26.20 10.63
C VAL A 347 -1.96 24.93 10.00
N LEU A 348 -2.58 25.06 8.83
CA LEU A 348 -3.15 23.92 8.11
C LEU A 348 -2.07 22.94 7.62
N TYR A 349 -0.90 23.43 7.17
CA TYR A 349 0.23 22.55 6.83
C TYR A 349 0.78 21.80 8.05
N ILE A 350 0.85 22.46 9.20
CA ILE A 350 1.21 21.77 10.46
C ILE A 350 0.17 20.71 10.82
N LEU A 351 -1.11 21.05 10.79
CA LEU A 351 -2.19 20.12 11.10
C LEU A 351 -2.20 18.90 10.19
N ILE A 352 -2.05 19.09 8.87
CA ILE A 352 -2.04 17.95 7.93
C ILE A 352 -0.78 17.10 8.09
N THR A 353 0.37 17.70 8.44
CA THR A 353 1.57 16.94 8.80
C THR A 353 1.33 16.08 10.04
N LEU A 354 0.63 16.62 11.04
CA LEU A 354 0.24 15.87 12.24
C LEU A 354 -0.78 14.76 11.90
N VAL A 355 -1.71 15.00 10.99
CA VAL A 355 -2.61 13.94 10.48
C VAL A 355 -1.80 12.81 9.87
N GLY A 356 -0.82 13.12 9.03
CA GLY A 356 0.12 12.13 8.48
C GLY A 356 0.89 11.39 9.57
N PHE A 357 1.47 12.15 10.49
CA PHE A 357 2.32 11.65 11.58
C PHE A 357 1.56 10.72 12.55
N PHE A 358 0.31 11.03 12.85
CA PHE A 358 -0.51 10.21 13.74
C PHE A 358 -1.37 9.20 12.96
N LEU A 359 -2.30 9.65 12.14
CA LEU A 359 -3.38 8.84 11.61
C LEU A 359 -2.93 7.90 10.48
N PHE A 360 -2.20 8.41 9.48
CA PHE A 360 -1.68 7.60 8.38
C PHE A 360 -0.57 6.66 8.84
N ALA A 361 0.32 7.14 9.72
CA ALA A 361 1.36 6.31 10.31
C ALA A 361 0.78 5.17 11.15
N ALA A 362 -0.27 5.42 11.95
CA ALA A 362 -0.95 4.38 12.71
C ALA A 362 -1.46 3.25 11.81
N HIS A 363 -2.10 3.59 10.68
CA HIS A 363 -2.59 2.57 9.75
C HIS A 363 -1.46 1.70 9.18
N SER A 364 -0.29 2.28 8.91
CA SER A 364 0.89 1.53 8.45
C SER A 364 1.37 0.48 9.46
N LEU A 365 1.08 0.67 10.74
CA LEU A 365 1.47 -0.22 11.83
C LEU A 365 0.44 -1.33 12.14
N VAL A 366 -0.75 -1.30 11.54
CA VAL A 366 -1.81 -2.31 11.79
C VAL A 366 -1.34 -3.73 11.50
N ASN A 367 -0.60 -3.94 10.42
CA ASN A 367 -0.07 -5.27 10.09
C ASN A 367 0.96 -5.77 11.10
N ALA A 368 1.77 -4.87 11.68
CA ALA A 368 2.71 -5.20 12.73
C ALA A 368 1.99 -5.59 14.03
N PHE A 369 0.93 -4.87 14.39
CA PHE A 369 0.04 -5.24 15.50
C PHE A 369 -0.54 -6.65 15.32
N ILE A 370 -1.14 -6.94 14.15
CA ILE A 370 -1.71 -8.26 13.86
C ILE A 370 -0.63 -9.34 13.95
N ALA A 371 0.56 -9.08 13.39
CA ALA A 371 1.68 -10.03 13.42
C ALA A 371 2.14 -10.38 14.84
N GLN A 372 2.03 -9.47 15.80
CA GLN A 372 2.37 -9.72 17.21
C GLN A 372 1.23 -10.39 17.99
N HIS A 373 -0.02 -10.13 17.62
CA HIS A 373 -1.18 -10.62 18.35
C HIS A 373 -1.52 -12.09 18.08
N TYR A 374 -1.18 -12.58 16.86
CA TYR A 374 -1.52 -13.93 16.45
C TYR A 374 -0.31 -14.89 16.50
N PRO A 375 -0.54 -16.18 16.86
CA PRO A 375 0.50 -17.19 16.80
C PRO A 375 1.02 -17.35 15.37
N HIS A 376 2.25 -17.87 15.24
CA HIS A 376 2.97 -17.95 13.97
C HIS A 376 2.15 -18.60 12.84
N ASP A 377 1.43 -19.69 13.17
CA ASP A 377 0.66 -20.47 12.20
C ASP A 377 -0.55 -19.70 11.63
N LEU A 378 -1.22 -18.87 12.45
CA LEU A 378 -2.37 -18.07 12.04
C LEU A 378 -2.01 -16.72 11.43
N ARG A 379 -0.78 -16.24 11.63
CA ARG A 379 -0.34 -14.88 11.30
C ARG A 379 -0.59 -14.49 9.84
N THR A 380 -0.28 -15.37 8.91
CA THR A 380 -0.43 -15.10 7.47
C THR A 380 -1.89 -14.86 7.10
N VAL A 381 -2.81 -15.69 7.61
CA VAL A 381 -4.24 -15.57 7.34
C VAL A 381 -4.83 -14.37 8.08
N ALA A 382 -4.37 -14.12 9.32
CA ALA A 382 -4.78 -13.00 10.14
C ALA A 382 -4.40 -11.63 9.55
N ILE A 383 -3.27 -11.53 8.85
CA ILE A 383 -2.88 -10.32 8.10
C ILE A 383 -3.62 -10.25 6.76
N GLY A 384 -3.77 -11.39 6.08
CA GLY A 384 -4.35 -11.45 4.73
C GLY A 384 -5.82 -11.05 4.69
N LEU A 385 -6.63 -11.49 5.66
CA LEU A 385 -8.06 -11.21 5.71
C LEU A 385 -8.38 -9.71 5.85
N PRO A 386 -7.85 -8.97 6.86
CA PRO A 386 -8.07 -7.53 6.97
C PRO A 386 -7.54 -6.74 5.77
N ASN A 387 -6.37 -7.08 5.23
CA ASN A 387 -5.83 -6.40 4.04
C ASN A 387 -6.71 -6.60 2.79
N SER A 388 -7.32 -7.77 2.63
CA SER A 388 -8.23 -8.06 1.53
C SER A 388 -9.55 -7.28 1.68
N LEU A 389 -10.16 -7.31 2.86
CA LEU A 389 -11.40 -6.57 3.15
C LEU A 389 -11.17 -5.05 3.19
N GLY A 390 -10.02 -4.61 3.63
CA GLY A 390 -9.64 -3.19 3.65
C GLY A 390 -9.70 -2.54 2.27
N ARG A 391 -9.49 -3.29 1.19
CA ARG A 391 -9.61 -2.77 -0.18
C ARG A 391 -11.02 -2.28 -0.52
N ILE A 392 -12.05 -2.81 0.16
CA ILE A 392 -13.43 -2.30 0.05
C ILE A 392 -13.45 -0.85 0.57
N GLY A 393 -12.78 -0.57 1.68
CA GLY A 393 -12.63 0.81 2.18
C GLY A 393 -11.89 1.69 1.17
N GLY A 394 -10.82 1.19 0.59
CA GLY A 394 -10.08 1.90 -0.47
C GLY A 394 -10.93 2.29 -1.66
N LEU A 395 -11.82 1.40 -2.09
CA LEU A 395 -12.79 1.64 -3.14
C LEU A 395 -13.82 2.70 -2.74
N LEU A 396 -14.35 2.61 -1.51
CA LEU A 396 -15.41 3.49 -1.03
C LEU A 396 -14.90 4.91 -0.69
N GLY A 397 -13.63 5.06 -0.35
CA GLY A 397 -13.05 6.36 0.06
C GLY A 397 -13.23 7.47 -0.97
N PRO A 398 -12.74 7.30 -2.21
CA PRO A 398 -12.93 8.32 -3.25
C PRO A 398 -14.39 8.56 -3.61
N ALA A 399 -15.23 7.51 -3.68
CA ALA A 399 -16.66 7.65 -3.93
C ALA A 399 -17.36 8.46 -2.84
N LEU A 400 -17.08 8.14 -1.56
CA LEU A 400 -17.64 8.89 -0.42
C LEU A 400 -17.22 10.37 -0.46
N GLY A 401 -15.93 10.64 -0.73
CA GLY A 401 -15.45 12.02 -0.84
C GLY A 401 -16.16 12.80 -1.92
N GLY A 402 -16.42 12.19 -3.09
CA GLY A 402 -17.19 12.80 -4.18
C GLY A 402 -18.64 13.05 -3.82
N LEU A 403 -19.31 12.09 -3.18
CA LEU A 403 -20.67 12.23 -2.71
C LEU A 403 -20.83 13.37 -1.68
N LEU A 404 -19.88 13.53 -0.76
CA LEU A 404 -19.89 14.63 0.20
C LEU A 404 -19.74 15.99 -0.50
N MET A 405 -18.88 16.08 -1.51
CA MET A 405 -18.71 17.29 -2.32
C MET A 405 -19.97 17.59 -3.16
N ALA A 406 -20.57 16.59 -3.79
CA ALA A 406 -21.80 16.74 -4.57
C ALA A 406 -22.99 17.22 -3.73
N ASN A 407 -23.09 16.78 -2.49
CA ASN A 407 -24.11 17.21 -1.54
C ASN A 407 -23.74 18.49 -0.78
N GLN A 408 -22.76 19.25 -1.26
CA GLN A 408 -22.35 20.54 -0.73
C GLN A 408 -22.02 20.52 0.78
N PHE A 409 -21.47 19.43 1.27
CA PHE A 409 -20.99 19.38 2.65
C PHE A 409 -19.95 20.49 2.86
N SER A 410 -20.04 21.15 4.01
CA SER A 410 -19.01 22.12 4.40
C SER A 410 -17.65 21.43 4.51
N VAL A 411 -16.58 22.20 4.33
CA VAL A 411 -15.20 21.69 4.49
C VAL A 411 -15.03 20.99 5.86
N MET A 412 -15.60 21.59 6.90
CA MET A 412 -15.63 21.00 8.25
C MET A 412 -16.38 19.67 8.28
N GLY A 413 -17.57 19.60 7.67
CA GLY A 413 -18.37 18.38 7.59
C GLY A 413 -17.64 17.26 6.84
N TRP A 414 -16.95 17.62 5.75
CA TRP A 414 -16.13 16.67 4.98
C TRP A 414 -15.02 16.06 5.85
N PHE A 415 -14.24 16.88 6.54
CA PHE A 415 -13.19 16.39 7.43
C PHE A 415 -13.74 15.61 8.63
N MET A 416 -14.89 15.98 9.19
CA MET A 416 -15.54 15.24 10.26
C MET A 416 -15.93 13.81 9.86
N VAL A 417 -16.47 13.62 8.66
CA VAL A 417 -16.85 12.28 8.17
C VAL A 417 -15.61 11.39 8.06
N PHE A 418 -14.52 11.88 7.47
CA PHE A 418 -13.28 11.09 7.38
C PHE A 418 -12.58 10.91 8.73
N ALA A 419 -12.63 11.89 9.63
CA ALA A 419 -12.13 11.74 10.99
C ALA A 419 -12.92 10.67 11.78
N GLY A 420 -14.23 10.58 11.53
CA GLY A 420 -15.09 9.55 12.10
C GLY A 420 -14.60 8.14 11.84
N THR A 421 -14.04 7.87 10.66
CA THR A 421 -13.47 6.55 10.35
C THR A 421 -12.23 6.25 11.21
N GLY A 422 -11.38 7.25 11.46
CA GLY A 422 -10.25 7.13 12.39
C GLY A 422 -10.69 6.93 13.84
N LEU A 423 -11.77 7.60 14.27
CA LEU A 423 -12.35 7.38 15.60
C LEU A 423 -12.93 5.97 15.75
N ILE A 424 -13.58 5.42 14.73
CA ILE A 424 -14.03 4.03 14.71
C ILE A 424 -12.86 3.07 14.89
N ALA A 425 -11.74 3.33 14.20
CA ALA A 425 -10.52 2.54 14.38
C ALA A 425 -9.95 2.67 15.81
N ALA A 426 -9.95 3.88 16.40
CA ALA A 426 -9.53 4.11 17.78
C ALA A 426 -10.38 3.30 18.77
N VAL A 427 -11.71 3.36 18.64
CA VAL A 427 -12.65 2.59 19.46
C VAL A 427 -12.42 1.09 19.29
N SER A 428 -12.20 0.63 18.07
CA SER A 428 -11.90 -0.79 17.79
C SER A 428 -10.65 -1.26 18.54
N PHE A 429 -9.58 -0.46 18.58
CA PHE A 429 -8.39 -0.78 19.39
C PHE A 429 -8.66 -0.75 20.88
N VAL A 430 -9.49 0.16 21.39
CA VAL A 430 -9.92 0.16 22.81
C VAL A 430 -10.63 -1.15 23.14
N LEU A 431 -11.57 -1.59 22.32
CA LEU A 431 -12.30 -2.84 22.52
C LEU A 431 -11.37 -4.07 22.51
N ILE A 432 -10.39 -4.11 21.60
CA ILE A 432 -9.36 -5.16 21.58
C ILE A 432 -8.57 -5.16 22.90
N ASN A 433 -8.17 -3.97 23.39
CA ASN A 433 -7.43 -3.85 24.65
C ASN A 433 -8.23 -4.38 25.84
N LEU A 434 -9.50 -4.01 25.93
CA LEU A 434 -10.40 -4.46 27.00
C LEU A 434 -10.57 -5.99 27.01
N GLN A 435 -10.76 -6.59 25.82
CA GLN A 435 -10.84 -8.05 25.69
C GLN A 435 -9.54 -8.75 26.11
N THR A 436 -8.41 -8.25 25.65
CA THR A 436 -7.10 -8.84 25.95
C THR A 436 -6.83 -8.80 27.46
N ARG A 437 -7.13 -7.70 28.13
CA ARG A 437 -7.03 -7.58 29.59
C ARG A 437 -7.96 -8.54 30.33
N LYS A 438 -9.21 -8.67 29.87
CA LYS A 438 -10.17 -9.60 30.47
C LYS A 438 -9.70 -11.06 30.39
N LEU A 439 -9.13 -11.46 29.24
CA LEU A 439 -8.59 -12.80 29.05
C LEU A 439 -7.36 -13.05 29.94
N MET A 440 -6.49 -12.06 30.12
CA MET A 440 -5.33 -12.17 31.02
C MET A 440 -5.75 -12.31 32.48
N ASN A 441 -6.71 -11.51 32.96
CA ASN A 441 -7.20 -11.60 34.31
C ASN A 441 -7.85 -12.94 34.61
N GLN A 442 -8.63 -13.51 33.68
CA GLN A 442 -9.17 -14.85 33.81
C GLN A 442 -8.12 -15.93 33.96
N LEU A 443 -6.97 -15.81 33.30
CA LEU A 443 -5.85 -16.75 33.40
C LEU A 443 -5.10 -16.62 34.74
N THR A 444 -5.03 -15.42 35.32
CA THR A 444 -4.42 -15.19 36.64
C THR A 444 -5.32 -15.63 37.80
N ASP A 445 -6.65 -15.61 37.63
CA ASP A 445 -7.60 -16.08 38.64
C ASP A 445 -7.69 -17.62 38.74
N TYR A 446 -7.17 -18.34 37.74
CA TYR A 446 -7.08 -19.81 37.68
C TYR A 446 -5.68 -20.35 38.02
N ALA A 447 -4.66 -19.50 38.21
CA ALA A 447 -3.28 -19.86 38.57
C ALA A 447 -3.03 -19.64 40.06
#